data_e8e24d0d9d859d8a4df636c21627f2ef
#
_entry.id   e8e24d0d9d859d8a4df636c21627f2ef
#
_cell.length_a   1.000
_cell.length_b   1.000
_cell.length_c   1.000
_cell.angle_alpha   90.00
_cell.angle_beta   90.00
_cell.angle_gamma   90.00
#
_symmetry.space_group_name_H-M   'P 1'
#
loop_
_entity.id
_entity.type
_entity.pdbx_description
1 polymer ?
#
loop_
_entity_poly.entity_id
_entity_poly.type
_entity_poly.pdbx_seq_one_letter_code
_entity_poly.pdbx_strand_id
1 'polypeptide(L)'
;MTATRRIGAEDSATRTALLDAAQQLMLEEGYAAVTSRRVAAKAGLKPQLVHYYFRTMDDLFLALVRRGAEQNLERQARALASPQPLRALWAFSTDPAGTALTMEFSALANHRKAIREELATYAEQFRRLQSEALAVILERARLDADELPPAAVAVLITSISQILVLEQALGMTTGHAETRELVERYLAEYEGEPAV
;
A
#
# COMPACT_ATOMS: atom_id res chain seq x y z
N MET A 1 -17.21 -36.68 14.80
CA MET A 1 -15.78 -36.35 14.67
C MET A 1 -15.62 -35.52 13.40
N THR A 2 -15.53 -34.21 13.53
CA THR A 2 -15.33 -33.28 12.42
C THR A 2 -13.86 -33.32 12.03
N ALA A 3 -13.55 -33.84 10.84
CA ALA A 3 -12.20 -33.87 10.31
C ALA A 3 -11.67 -32.42 10.19
N THR A 4 -10.64 -32.10 10.95
CA THR A 4 -9.93 -30.81 10.83
C THR A 4 -9.34 -30.74 9.42
N ARG A 5 -9.94 -29.90 8.56
CA ARG A 5 -9.50 -29.71 7.17
C ARG A 5 -8.08 -29.16 7.19
N ARG A 6 -7.11 -29.89 6.66
CA ARG A 6 -5.72 -29.45 6.56
C ARG A 6 -5.68 -28.17 5.72
N ILE A 7 -5.14 -27.11 6.30
CA ILE A 7 -4.81 -25.86 5.58
C ILE A 7 -3.45 -26.10 4.90
N GLY A 8 -3.32 -25.72 3.62
CA GLY A 8 -2.06 -25.80 2.90
C GLY A 8 -1.00 -24.91 3.53
N ALA A 9 0.27 -25.24 3.37
CA ALA A 9 1.38 -24.47 3.92
C ALA A 9 1.36 -23.01 3.42
N GLU A 10 1.67 -22.06 4.30
CA GLU A 10 1.62 -20.64 4.00
C GLU A 10 2.61 -20.20 2.93
N ASP A 11 3.75 -20.87 2.83
CA ASP A 11 4.86 -20.64 1.89
C ASP A 11 4.77 -21.42 0.59
N SER A 12 3.66 -22.11 0.32
CA SER A 12 3.54 -22.92 -0.89
C SER A 12 3.44 -22.06 -2.15
N ALA A 13 4.11 -22.46 -3.23
CA ALA A 13 4.04 -21.83 -4.55
C ALA A 13 2.59 -21.70 -5.07
N THR A 14 1.75 -22.70 -4.78
CA THR A 14 0.32 -22.67 -5.14
C THR A 14 -0.43 -21.56 -4.40
N ARG A 15 -0.18 -21.36 -3.10
CA ARG A 15 -0.81 -20.29 -2.32
C ARG A 15 -0.37 -18.93 -2.85
N THR A 16 0.91 -18.76 -3.15
CA THR A 16 1.46 -17.53 -3.75
C THR A 16 0.79 -17.23 -5.10
N ALA A 17 0.68 -18.21 -5.99
CA ALA A 17 0.02 -18.06 -7.29
C ALA A 17 -1.45 -17.65 -7.16
N LEU A 18 -2.17 -18.16 -6.15
CA LEU A 18 -3.55 -17.74 -5.88
C LEU A 18 -3.63 -16.29 -5.38
N LEU A 19 -2.71 -15.86 -4.52
CA LEU A 19 -2.64 -14.48 -4.06
C LEU A 19 -2.26 -13.52 -5.19
N ASP A 20 -1.33 -13.90 -6.06
CA ASP A 20 -0.95 -13.09 -7.23
C ASP A 20 -2.13 -12.92 -8.19
N ALA A 21 -2.83 -14.01 -8.51
CA ALA A 21 -4.02 -13.97 -9.34
C ALA A 21 -5.14 -13.11 -8.72
N ALA A 22 -5.33 -13.18 -7.41
CA ALA A 22 -6.33 -12.40 -6.71
C ALA A 22 -5.98 -10.90 -6.71
N GLN A 23 -4.72 -10.55 -6.45
CA GLN A 23 -4.24 -9.17 -6.52
C GLN A 23 -4.38 -8.59 -7.92
N GLN A 24 -4.03 -9.35 -8.94
CA GLN A 24 -4.15 -8.94 -10.32
C GLN A 24 -5.61 -8.70 -10.73
N LEU A 25 -6.54 -9.59 -10.34
CA LEU A 25 -7.98 -9.39 -10.54
C LEU A 25 -8.49 -8.13 -9.83
N MET A 26 -8.02 -7.89 -8.62
CA MET A 26 -8.39 -6.70 -7.85
C MET A 26 -7.98 -5.41 -8.55
N LEU A 27 -6.76 -5.37 -9.10
CA LEU A 27 -6.24 -4.20 -9.82
C LEU A 27 -6.91 -3.99 -11.20
N GLU A 28 -7.24 -5.07 -11.90
CA GLU A 28 -7.83 -5.00 -13.25
C GLU A 28 -9.34 -4.73 -13.23
N GLU A 29 -10.06 -5.30 -12.26
CA GLU A 29 -11.52 -5.37 -12.30
C GLU A 29 -12.20 -5.02 -10.95
N GLY A 30 -11.42 -4.62 -9.96
CA GLY A 30 -11.90 -4.27 -8.61
C GLY A 30 -12.11 -5.49 -7.70
N TYR A 31 -12.24 -5.22 -6.40
CA TYR A 31 -12.37 -6.27 -5.38
C TYR A 31 -13.61 -7.15 -5.58
N ALA A 32 -14.69 -6.62 -6.13
CA ALA A 32 -15.93 -7.37 -6.36
C ALA A 32 -15.75 -8.51 -7.38
N ALA A 33 -14.77 -8.40 -8.28
CA ALA A 33 -14.42 -9.43 -9.25
C ALA A 33 -13.65 -10.60 -8.64
N VAL A 34 -13.08 -10.46 -7.43
CA VAL A 34 -12.25 -11.46 -6.76
C VAL A 34 -13.14 -12.54 -6.14
N THR A 35 -13.39 -13.60 -6.90
CA THR A 35 -14.14 -14.77 -6.45
C THR A 35 -13.28 -16.03 -6.54
N SER A 36 -13.56 -17.06 -5.73
CA SER A 36 -12.77 -18.31 -5.73
C SER A 36 -12.63 -18.95 -7.12
N ARG A 37 -13.69 -18.89 -7.93
CA ARG A 37 -13.69 -19.42 -9.29
C ARG A 37 -12.80 -18.62 -10.23
N ARG A 38 -12.88 -17.28 -10.17
CA ARG A 38 -12.08 -16.41 -11.03
C ARG A 38 -10.61 -16.39 -10.64
N VAL A 39 -10.30 -16.38 -9.33
CA VAL A 39 -8.93 -16.49 -8.81
C VAL A 39 -8.30 -17.79 -9.29
N ALA A 40 -8.98 -18.93 -9.13
CA ALA A 40 -8.47 -20.21 -9.60
C ALA A 40 -8.26 -20.22 -11.11
N ALA A 41 -9.22 -19.74 -11.89
CA ALA A 41 -9.11 -19.69 -13.35
C ALA A 41 -7.90 -18.83 -13.79
N LYS A 42 -7.70 -17.66 -13.18
CA LYS A 42 -6.56 -16.76 -13.50
C LYS A 42 -5.21 -17.39 -13.10
N ALA A 43 -5.18 -18.16 -12.02
CA ALA A 43 -4.00 -18.89 -11.58
C ALA A 43 -3.74 -20.21 -12.36
N GLY A 44 -4.62 -20.60 -13.29
CA GLY A 44 -4.53 -21.91 -13.97
C GLY A 44 -4.76 -23.10 -13.05
N LEU A 45 -5.53 -22.92 -11.98
CA LEU A 45 -5.73 -23.90 -10.91
C LEU A 45 -7.23 -24.30 -10.77
N LYS A 46 -7.50 -25.36 -10.02
CA LYS A 46 -8.86 -25.78 -9.71
C LYS A 46 -9.45 -24.96 -8.56
N PRO A 47 -10.76 -24.58 -8.60
CA PRO A 47 -11.40 -23.79 -7.53
C PRO A 47 -11.30 -24.39 -6.13
N GLN A 48 -11.24 -25.73 -6.01
CA GLN A 48 -11.08 -26.41 -4.73
C GLN A 48 -9.78 -26.04 -4.01
N LEU A 49 -8.72 -25.66 -4.75
CA LEU A 49 -7.45 -25.24 -4.16
C LEU A 49 -7.57 -23.89 -3.45
N VAL A 50 -8.42 -22.96 -3.92
CA VAL A 50 -8.68 -21.72 -3.20
C VAL A 50 -9.24 -22.03 -1.80
N HIS A 51 -10.24 -22.92 -1.71
CA HIS A 51 -10.83 -23.33 -0.44
C HIS A 51 -9.95 -24.25 0.41
N TYR A 52 -8.93 -24.85 -0.18
CA TYR A 52 -7.92 -25.60 0.56
C TYR A 52 -6.95 -24.67 1.30
N TYR A 53 -6.51 -23.58 0.67
CA TYR A 53 -5.59 -22.61 1.27
C TYR A 53 -6.30 -21.52 2.09
N PHE A 54 -7.51 -21.13 1.67
CA PHE A 54 -8.30 -20.09 2.30
C PHE A 54 -9.70 -20.63 2.58
N ARG A 55 -10.06 -20.73 3.85
CA ARG A 55 -11.37 -21.28 4.25
C ARG A 55 -12.54 -20.45 3.71
N THR A 56 -12.35 -19.13 3.69
CA THR A 56 -13.30 -18.14 3.22
C THR A 56 -12.63 -17.17 2.26
N MET A 57 -13.41 -16.39 1.54
CA MET A 57 -12.86 -15.28 0.74
C MET A 57 -12.27 -14.19 1.63
N ASP A 58 -12.77 -14.02 2.86
CA ASP A 58 -12.20 -13.10 3.83
C ASP A 58 -10.79 -13.50 4.26
N ASP A 59 -10.52 -14.80 4.43
CA ASP A 59 -9.16 -15.28 4.71
C ASP A 59 -8.20 -14.99 3.54
N LEU A 60 -8.68 -15.10 2.31
CA LEU A 60 -7.89 -14.72 1.14
C LEU A 60 -7.61 -13.21 1.12
N PHE A 61 -8.62 -12.37 1.37
CA PHE A 61 -8.44 -10.92 1.42
C PHE A 61 -7.54 -10.49 2.57
N LEU A 62 -7.66 -11.08 3.76
CA LEU A 62 -6.75 -10.84 4.87
C LEU A 62 -5.30 -11.21 4.53
N ALA A 63 -5.10 -12.34 3.85
CA ALA A 63 -3.78 -12.75 3.40
C ALA A 63 -3.20 -11.78 2.34
N LEU A 64 -4.04 -11.22 1.46
CA LEU A 64 -3.63 -10.19 0.51
C LEU A 64 -3.23 -8.89 1.22
N VAL A 65 -4.05 -8.44 2.19
CA VAL A 65 -3.76 -7.23 2.99
C VAL A 65 -2.42 -7.38 3.71
N ARG A 66 -2.19 -8.51 4.40
CA ARG A 66 -0.95 -8.78 5.13
C ARG A 66 0.26 -8.76 4.20
N ARG A 67 0.19 -9.51 3.11
CA ARG A 67 1.27 -9.54 2.12
C ARG A 67 1.57 -8.15 1.55
N GLY A 68 0.54 -7.42 1.16
CA GLY A 68 0.69 -6.05 0.65
C GLY A 68 1.27 -5.10 1.68
N ALA A 69 0.85 -5.21 2.93
CA ALA A 69 1.36 -4.40 4.04
C ALA A 69 2.85 -4.69 4.33
N GLU A 70 3.25 -5.96 4.39
CA GLU A 70 4.64 -6.38 4.57
C GLU A 70 5.53 -5.82 3.45
N GLN A 71 5.11 -5.99 2.18
CA GLN A 71 5.84 -5.45 1.02
C GLN A 71 5.93 -3.93 1.05
N ASN A 72 4.87 -3.23 1.47
CA ASN A 72 4.87 -1.77 1.57
C ASN A 72 5.77 -1.28 2.71
N LEU A 73 5.77 -1.95 3.86
CA LEU A 73 6.68 -1.62 4.97
C LEU A 73 8.16 -1.78 4.55
N GLU A 74 8.49 -2.87 3.83
CA GLU A 74 9.83 -3.06 3.30
C GLU A 74 10.22 -2.01 2.25
N ARG A 75 9.30 -1.65 1.35
CA ARG A 75 9.52 -0.59 0.34
C ARG A 75 9.71 0.77 1.01
N GLN A 76 8.90 1.09 2.04
CA GLN A 76 9.05 2.31 2.82
C GLN A 76 10.41 2.35 3.54
N ALA A 77 10.81 1.26 4.19
CA ALA A 77 12.08 1.19 4.88
C ALA A 77 13.26 1.43 3.91
N ARG A 78 13.20 0.86 2.70
CA ARG A 78 14.21 1.13 1.65
C ARG A 78 14.20 2.59 1.20
N ALA A 79 13.03 3.18 1.01
CA ALA A 79 12.90 4.60 0.63
C ALA A 79 13.53 5.51 1.69
N LEU A 80 13.22 5.27 2.96
CA LEU A 80 13.74 6.05 4.10
C LEU A 80 15.25 5.86 4.34
N ALA A 81 15.83 4.73 3.91
CA ALA A 81 17.27 4.46 3.98
C ALA A 81 18.05 5.02 2.77
N SER A 82 17.37 5.62 1.79
CA SER A 82 18.03 6.18 0.61
C SER A 82 18.84 7.45 0.94
N PRO A 83 19.80 7.87 0.09
CA PRO A 83 20.50 9.14 0.26
C PRO A 83 19.60 10.37 0.22
N GLN A 84 18.47 10.28 -0.50
CA GLN A 84 17.43 11.30 -0.61
C GLN A 84 16.07 10.74 -0.16
N PRO A 85 15.85 10.57 1.16
CA PRO A 85 14.70 9.86 1.70
C PRO A 85 13.36 10.55 1.44
N LEU A 86 13.31 11.89 1.38
CA LEU A 86 12.07 12.61 1.06
C LEU A 86 11.65 12.38 -0.38
N ARG A 87 12.60 12.43 -1.33
CA ARG A 87 12.35 12.11 -2.74
C ARG A 87 11.91 10.67 -2.93
N ALA A 88 12.58 9.74 -2.27
CA ALA A 88 12.25 8.33 -2.34
C ALA A 88 10.88 8.03 -1.72
N LEU A 89 10.54 8.70 -0.61
CA LEU A 89 9.22 8.61 0.01
C LEU A 89 8.12 9.20 -0.88
N TRP A 90 8.39 10.33 -1.53
CA TRP A 90 7.48 10.93 -2.49
C TRP A 90 7.22 10.01 -3.68
N ALA A 91 8.28 9.48 -4.30
CA ALA A 91 8.18 8.53 -5.40
C ALA A 91 7.41 7.25 -5.00
N PHE A 92 7.67 6.72 -3.80
CA PHE A 92 6.93 5.59 -3.24
C PHE A 92 5.44 5.91 -3.06
N SER A 93 5.12 7.10 -2.52
CA SER A 93 3.74 7.50 -2.20
C SER A 93 2.92 7.86 -3.46
N THR A 94 3.58 8.23 -4.55
CA THR A 94 2.94 8.53 -5.85
C THR A 94 2.89 7.32 -6.80
N ASP A 95 3.21 6.10 -6.32
CA ASP A 95 3.10 4.87 -7.11
C ASP A 95 1.61 4.56 -7.43
N PRO A 96 1.19 4.58 -8.71
CA PRO A 96 -0.21 4.38 -9.08
C PRO A 96 -0.74 3.00 -8.67
N ALA A 97 0.07 1.95 -8.81
CA ALA A 97 -0.35 0.58 -8.48
C ALA A 97 -0.58 0.41 -6.98
N GLY A 98 0.28 0.98 -6.15
CA GLY A 98 0.13 0.96 -4.70
C GLY A 98 -1.11 1.72 -4.24
N THR A 99 -1.36 2.89 -4.82
CA THR A 99 -2.56 3.69 -4.52
C THR A 99 -3.84 2.97 -4.94
N ALA A 100 -3.90 2.42 -6.15
CA ALA A 100 -5.07 1.67 -6.65
C ALA A 100 -5.40 0.49 -5.73
N LEU A 101 -4.41 -0.29 -5.33
CA LEU A 101 -4.60 -1.42 -4.41
C LEU A 101 -5.10 -0.97 -3.04
N THR A 102 -4.56 0.13 -2.51
CA THR A 102 -5.00 0.73 -1.24
C THR A 102 -6.47 1.16 -1.30
N MET A 103 -6.91 1.71 -2.42
CA MET A 103 -8.30 2.11 -2.63
C MET A 103 -9.24 0.91 -2.67
N GLU A 104 -8.87 -0.16 -3.38
CA GLU A 104 -9.66 -1.39 -3.43
C GLU A 104 -9.79 -2.03 -2.04
N PHE A 105 -8.71 -2.07 -1.25
CA PHE A 105 -8.78 -2.55 0.12
C PHE A 105 -9.62 -1.64 1.02
N SER A 106 -9.56 -0.32 0.84
CA SER A 106 -10.38 0.63 1.60
C SER A 106 -11.86 0.46 1.28
N ALA A 107 -12.21 0.28 0.00
CA ALA A 107 -13.58 0.00 -0.42
C ALA A 107 -14.08 -1.33 0.17
N LEU A 108 -13.26 -2.39 0.14
CA LEU A 108 -13.56 -3.68 0.74
C LEU A 108 -13.76 -3.57 2.27
N ALA A 109 -12.92 -2.78 2.96
CA ALA A 109 -12.99 -2.56 4.41
C ALA A 109 -14.29 -1.88 4.87
N ASN A 110 -14.95 -1.10 4.00
CA ASN A 110 -16.25 -0.51 4.30
C ASN A 110 -17.33 -1.56 4.59
N HIS A 111 -17.17 -2.75 4.05
CA HIS A 111 -18.15 -3.85 4.17
C HIS A 111 -17.66 -5.03 5.01
N ARG A 112 -16.38 -5.01 5.49
CA ARG A 112 -15.76 -6.15 6.17
C ARG A 112 -14.94 -5.70 7.37
N LYS A 113 -15.49 -5.91 8.57
CA LYS A 113 -14.91 -5.44 9.83
C LYS A 113 -13.48 -5.96 10.06
N ALA A 114 -13.24 -7.26 9.84
CA ALA A 114 -11.93 -7.87 10.04
C ALA A 114 -10.85 -7.27 9.10
N ILE A 115 -11.22 -6.97 7.84
CA ILE A 115 -10.32 -6.31 6.88
C ILE A 115 -10.02 -4.88 7.34
N ARG A 116 -11.03 -4.14 7.83
CA ARG A 116 -10.84 -2.78 8.36
C ARG A 116 -9.89 -2.76 9.53
N GLU A 117 -10.04 -3.66 10.48
CA GLU A 117 -9.18 -3.75 11.66
C GLU A 117 -7.72 -4.07 11.28
N GLU A 118 -7.52 -5.00 10.35
CA GLU A 118 -6.20 -5.34 9.86
C GLU A 118 -5.53 -4.16 9.13
N LEU A 119 -6.27 -3.50 8.22
CA LEU A 119 -5.78 -2.30 7.51
C LEU A 119 -5.41 -1.18 8.47
N ALA A 120 -6.25 -0.91 9.48
CA ALA A 120 -5.99 0.13 10.48
C ALA A 120 -4.70 -0.17 11.25
N THR A 121 -4.49 -1.42 11.66
CA THR A 121 -3.27 -1.85 12.36
C THR A 121 -2.01 -1.57 11.54
N TYR A 122 -2.01 -1.95 10.26
CA TYR A 122 -0.87 -1.69 9.37
C TYR A 122 -0.71 -0.21 9.02
N ALA A 123 -1.81 0.53 8.84
CA ALA A 123 -1.76 1.96 8.55
C ALA A 123 -1.12 2.74 9.72
N GLU A 124 -1.46 2.40 10.96
CA GLU A 124 -0.85 2.98 12.16
C GLU A 124 0.64 2.64 12.26
N GLN A 125 1.02 1.39 12.01
CA GLN A 125 2.43 0.99 12.00
C GLN A 125 3.21 1.75 10.92
N PHE A 126 2.67 1.83 9.71
CA PHE A 126 3.26 2.56 8.59
C PHE A 126 3.46 4.04 8.93
N ARG A 127 2.41 4.69 9.48
CA ARG A 127 2.43 6.10 9.88
C ARG A 127 3.45 6.37 10.97
N ARG A 128 3.54 5.50 11.96
CA ARG A 128 4.52 5.64 13.05
C ARG A 128 5.94 5.61 12.51
N LEU A 129 6.29 4.58 11.73
CA LEU A 129 7.63 4.47 11.13
C LEU A 129 7.98 5.65 10.23
N GLN A 130 7.02 6.14 9.46
CA GLN A 130 7.18 7.33 8.63
C GLN A 130 7.44 8.57 9.46
N SER A 131 6.68 8.75 10.54
CA SER A 131 6.82 9.92 11.44
C SER A 131 8.15 9.91 12.20
N GLU A 132 8.60 8.74 12.68
CA GLU A 132 9.89 8.57 13.34
C GLU A 132 11.06 8.92 12.39
N ALA A 133 11.00 8.46 11.15
CA ALA A 133 12.02 8.80 10.16
C ALA A 133 12.01 10.28 9.76
N LEU A 134 10.81 10.86 9.56
CA LEU A 134 10.66 12.28 9.28
C LEU A 134 11.18 13.15 10.43
N ALA A 135 11.00 12.77 11.69
CA ALA A 135 11.57 13.50 12.82
C ALA A 135 13.09 13.64 12.69
N VAL A 136 13.79 12.57 12.35
CA VAL A 136 15.25 12.60 12.14
C VAL A 136 15.65 13.47 10.94
N ILE A 137 14.87 13.42 9.86
CA ILE A 137 15.15 14.21 8.64
C ILE A 137 14.95 15.70 8.91
N LEU A 138 13.83 16.08 9.55
CA LEU A 138 13.53 17.47 9.88
C LEU A 138 14.54 18.07 10.89
N GLU A 139 14.95 17.28 11.89
CA GLU A 139 16.02 17.68 12.82
C GLU A 139 17.34 17.98 12.08
N ARG A 140 17.75 17.11 11.17
CA ARG A 140 18.95 17.33 10.33
C ARG A 140 18.84 18.57 9.46
N ALA A 141 17.64 18.85 8.95
CA ALA A 141 17.33 20.06 8.18
C ALA A 141 17.19 21.31 9.05
N ARG A 142 17.31 21.19 10.39
CA ARG A 142 17.15 22.26 11.38
C ARG A 142 15.76 22.93 11.32
N LEU A 143 14.74 22.14 11.01
CA LEU A 143 13.34 22.56 11.00
C LEU A 143 12.74 22.33 12.38
N ASP A 144 11.93 23.28 12.83
CA ASP A 144 11.29 23.20 14.14
C ASP A 144 10.14 22.20 14.11
N ALA A 145 10.20 21.19 14.98
CA ALA A 145 9.17 20.15 15.09
C ALA A 145 7.84 20.71 15.67
N ASP A 146 7.85 21.86 16.34
CA ASP A 146 6.63 22.52 16.80
C ASP A 146 5.92 23.23 15.64
N GLU A 147 6.68 23.77 14.66
CA GLU A 147 6.13 24.36 13.44
C GLU A 147 5.76 23.29 12.39
N LEU A 148 6.55 22.23 12.30
CA LEU A 148 6.37 21.12 11.35
C LEU A 148 6.33 19.76 12.06
N PRO A 149 5.26 19.42 12.77
CA PRO A 149 5.16 18.13 13.46
C PRO A 149 5.32 16.96 12.48
N PRO A 150 6.27 16.02 12.71
CA PRO A 150 6.58 14.94 11.76
C PRO A 150 5.37 14.10 11.35
N ALA A 151 4.44 13.86 12.28
CA ALA A 151 3.21 13.14 12.00
C ALA A 151 2.27 13.92 11.05
N ALA A 152 2.22 15.25 11.17
CA ALA A 152 1.44 16.11 10.28
C ALA A 152 2.07 16.12 8.87
N VAL A 153 3.39 16.23 8.78
CA VAL A 153 4.13 16.16 7.50
C VAL A 153 3.86 14.81 6.83
N ALA A 154 3.88 13.70 7.58
CA ALA A 154 3.56 12.38 7.06
C ALA A 154 2.13 12.30 6.50
N VAL A 155 1.15 12.91 7.17
CA VAL A 155 -0.25 12.98 6.68
C VAL A 155 -0.32 13.81 5.40
N LEU A 156 0.34 14.98 5.35
CA LEU A 156 0.33 15.85 4.18
C LEU A 156 0.94 15.17 2.94
N ILE A 157 2.12 14.55 3.09
CA ILE A 157 2.77 13.81 2.00
C ILE A 157 1.82 12.73 1.45
N THR A 158 1.25 11.91 2.35
CA THR A 158 0.35 10.83 1.95
C THR A 158 -0.92 11.37 1.28
N SER A 159 -1.51 12.44 1.80
CA SER A 159 -2.75 13.02 1.26
C SER A 159 -2.53 13.62 -0.11
N ILE A 160 -1.47 14.41 -0.30
CA ILE A 160 -1.15 15.03 -1.59
C ILE A 160 -0.86 13.95 -2.64
N SER A 161 0.00 12.99 -2.31
CA SER A 161 0.37 11.93 -3.26
C SER A 161 -0.80 11.05 -3.65
N GLN A 162 -1.64 10.64 -2.69
CA GLN A 162 -2.80 9.81 -2.99
C GLN A 162 -3.85 10.55 -3.82
N ILE A 163 -4.11 11.83 -3.54
CA ILE A 163 -5.11 12.60 -4.30
C ILE A 163 -4.65 12.82 -5.74
N LEU A 164 -3.37 13.13 -5.97
CA LEU A 164 -2.83 13.27 -7.32
C LEU A 164 -2.98 12.00 -8.16
N VAL A 165 -2.72 10.84 -7.56
CA VAL A 165 -2.85 9.55 -8.26
C VAL A 165 -4.32 9.22 -8.51
N LEU A 166 -5.21 9.45 -7.53
CA LEU A 166 -6.64 9.21 -7.67
C LEU A 166 -7.25 10.08 -8.76
N GLU A 167 -7.01 11.38 -8.72
CA GLU A 167 -7.55 12.33 -9.67
C GLU A 167 -7.02 12.07 -11.09
N GLN A 168 -5.75 11.72 -11.24
CA GLN A 168 -5.16 11.32 -12.52
C GLN A 168 -5.85 10.08 -13.09
N ALA A 169 -6.18 9.09 -12.25
CA ALA A 169 -6.94 7.90 -12.69
C ALA A 169 -8.37 8.24 -13.14
N LEU A 170 -8.95 9.33 -12.61
CA LEU A 170 -10.26 9.86 -13.02
C LEU A 170 -10.18 10.81 -14.24
N GLY A 171 -8.98 11.10 -14.76
CA GLY A 171 -8.76 12.05 -15.84
C GLY A 171 -8.72 13.51 -15.40
N MET A 172 -8.66 13.79 -14.11
CA MET A 172 -8.51 15.14 -13.55
C MET A 172 -7.02 15.50 -13.46
N THR A 173 -6.66 16.71 -13.93
CA THR A 173 -5.24 17.15 -13.98
C THR A 173 -5.04 18.60 -13.55
N THR A 174 -6.11 19.34 -13.28
CA THR A 174 -6.03 20.77 -12.87
C THR A 174 -5.27 20.90 -11.55
N GLY A 175 -4.20 21.70 -11.55
CA GLY A 175 -3.34 21.93 -10.39
C GLY A 175 -2.27 20.86 -10.14
N HIS A 176 -2.24 19.76 -10.94
CA HIS A 176 -1.28 18.68 -10.72
C HIS A 176 0.15 19.08 -11.05
N ALA A 177 0.35 19.84 -12.14
CA ALA A 177 1.68 20.33 -12.54
C ALA A 177 2.23 21.27 -11.46
N GLU A 178 1.45 22.25 -11.08
CA GLU A 178 1.80 23.24 -10.06
C GLU A 178 2.09 22.59 -8.69
N THR A 179 1.30 21.56 -8.33
CA THR A 179 1.54 20.82 -7.07
C THR A 179 2.86 20.05 -7.13
N ARG A 180 3.16 19.36 -8.25
CA ARG A 180 4.44 18.66 -8.42
C ARG A 180 5.62 19.62 -8.42
N GLU A 181 5.54 20.76 -9.09
CA GLU A 181 6.56 21.79 -9.08
C GLU A 181 6.78 22.37 -7.68
N LEU A 182 5.69 22.57 -6.91
CA LEU A 182 5.79 23.02 -5.52
C LEU A 182 6.51 21.99 -4.66
N VAL A 183 6.13 20.71 -4.75
CA VAL A 183 6.79 19.63 -4.01
C VAL A 183 8.26 19.52 -4.41
N GLU A 184 8.58 19.59 -5.71
CA GLU A 184 9.95 19.50 -6.19
C GLU A 184 10.84 20.64 -5.65
N ARG A 185 10.32 21.86 -5.53
CA ARG A 185 11.05 22.97 -4.91
C ARG A 185 11.40 22.68 -3.46
N TYR A 186 10.46 22.15 -2.67
CA TYR A 186 10.75 21.78 -1.28
C TYR A 186 11.75 20.60 -1.20
N LEU A 187 11.62 19.61 -2.07
CA LEU A 187 12.57 18.51 -2.11
C LEU A 187 14.00 18.99 -2.48
N ALA A 188 14.11 19.91 -3.44
CA ALA A 188 15.39 20.52 -3.80
C ALA A 188 15.98 21.37 -2.67
N GLU A 189 15.13 22.10 -1.94
CA GLU A 189 15.56 22.91 -0.81
C GLU A 189 16.15 22.06 0.33
N TYR A 190 15.53 20.90 0.64
CA TYR A 190 15.92 20.09 1.79
C TYR A 190 16.89 18.94 1.46
N GLU A 191 16.91 18.45 0.24
CA GLU A 191 17.75 17.31 -0.17
C GLU A 191 18.65 17.60 -1.39
N GLY A 192 18.58 18.82 -1.95
CA GLY A 192 19.30 19.17 -3.18
C GLY A 192 18.66 18.58 -4.44
N GLU A 193 19.35 18.74 -5.57
CA GLU A 193 18.92 18.19 -6.85
C GLU A 193 18.88 16.65 -6.83
N PRO A 194 18.05 16.02 -7.69
CA PRO A 194 18.02 14.57 -7.81
C PRO A 194 19.43 13.99 -8.05
N ALA A 195 19.80 12.97 -7.28
CA ALA A 195 21.02 12.22 -7.56
C ALA A 195 20.89 11.51 -8.93
N VAL A 196 21.85 11.73 -9.82
CA VAL A 196 21.92 11.12 -11.17
C VAL A 196 22.19 9.61 -11.06
#